data_11530db81697aa33670afa77fef5750f
#
_entry.id   11530db81697aa33670afa77fef5750f
#
_cell.length_a   1.000
_cell.length_b   1.000
_cell.length_c   1.000
_cell.angle_alpha   90.00
_cell.angle_beta   90.00
_cell.angle_gamma   90.00
#
_symmetry.space_group_name_H-M   'P 1'
#
loop_
_entity.id
_entity.type
_entity.pdbx_description
1 polymer ?
#
loop_
_entity_poly.entity_id
_entity_poly.type
_entity_poly.pdbx_seq_one_letter_code
_entity_poly.pdbx_strand_id
1 'polypeptide(L)'
;MIGWLSRFFARFFARLFARGEPALSNATPRDAAALSKIHAASFRHGWSDGEFTRFLMERNVVAQRATLGRSQVGFIISRIGGGEAEILSVAVIRSQQGRGLARRLLTLHLGRLAGLGVKAVFLEVDEDNAPARRLYARAGFREVGRRPGYYPKDGGQAATALILRRDLV
;
A
#
# COMPACT_ATOMS: atom_id res chain seq x y z
N MET A 1 29.59 -28.53 -20.16
CA MET A 1 28.26 -28.06 -20.72
C MET A 1 27.11 -28.47 -19.79
N ILE A 2 27.19 -28.26 -18.48
CA ILE A 2 26.18 -28.69 -17.48
C ILE A 2 25.63 -27.50 -16.65
N GLY A 3 26.18 -26.29 -16.84
CA GLY A 3 25.86 -25.15 -15.96
C GLY A 3 24.67 -24.31 -16.39
N TRP A 4 24.12 -24.46 -17.59
CA TRP A 4 23.08 -23.57 -18.13
C TRP A 4 21.65 -24.09 -17.86
N LEU A 5 21.46 -25.40 -17.84
CA LEU A 5 20.15 -26.02 -17.51
C LEU A 5 19.78 -25.83 -16.04
N SER A 6 20.74 -25.83 -15.10
CA SER A 6 20.43 -25.72 -13.66
C SER A 6 19.88 -24.33 -13.28
N ARG A 7 20.34 -23.26 -13.95
CA ARG A 7 19.86 -21.88 -13.71
C ARG A 7 18.48 -21.63 -14.31
N PHE A 8 18.12 -22.30 -15.40
CA PHE A 8 16.80 -22.22 -16.02
C PHE A 8 15.77 -22.99 -15.21
N PHE A 9 16.12 -24.19 -14.73
CA PHE A 9 15.28 -24.99 -13.83
C PHE A 9 15.08 -24.30 -12.47
N ALA A 10 16.11 -23.68 -11.88
CA ALA A 10 15.97 -22.96 -10.62
C ALA A 10 15.03 -21.75 -10.75
N ARG A 11 15.05 -21.02 -11.87
CA ARG A 11 14.11 -19.90 -12.13
C ARG A 11 12.69 -20.39 -12.44
N PHE A 12 12.55 -21.53 -13.09
CA PHE A 12 11.25 -22.15 -13.37
C PHE A 12 10.62 -22.73 -12.09
N PHE A 13 11.41 -23.41 -11.25
CA PHE A 13 10.97 -23.90 -9.94
C PHE A 13 10.69 -22.74 -8.98
N ALA A 14 11.48 -21.66 -8.94
CA ALA A 14 11.18 -20.48 -8.15
C ALA A 14 9.83 -19.83 -8.55
N ARG A 15 9.45 -19.88 -9.83
CA ARG A 15 8.13 -19.44 -10.31
C ARG A 15 6.99 -20.42 -9.92
N LEU A 16 7.27 -21.70 -9.82
CA LEU A 16 6.28 -22.70 -9.37
C LEU A 16 6.06 -22.66 -7.84
N PHE A 17 7.09 -22.37 -7.05
CA PHE A 17 7.01 -22.26 -5.59
C PHE A 17 6.54 -20.87 -5.10
N ALA A 18 6.47 -19.87 -5.96
CA ALA A 18 5.84 -18.56 -5.68
C ALA A 18 4.28 -18.63 -5.71
N ARG A 19 3.69 -19.81 -5.65
CA ARG A 19 2.23 -20.02 -5.61
C ARG A 19 1.61 -19.86 -4.22
N GLY A 20 2.39 -19.53 -3.19
CA GLY A 20 1.86 -19.23 -1.86
C GLY A 20 1.06 -17.92 -1.85
N GLU A 21 0.04 -17.85 -1.02
CA GLU A 21 -0.60 -16.58 -0.72
C GLU A 21 0.36 -15.67 0.07
N PRO A 22 0.44 -14.36 -0.24
CA PRO A 22 1.23 -13.44 0.57
C PRO A 22 0.75 -13.41 2.01
N ALA A 23 1.68 -13.59 2.96
CA ALA A 23 1.43 -13.43 4.39
C ALA A 23 1.35 -11.93 4.74
N LEU A 24 0.39 -11.58 5.59
CA LEU A 24 0.20 -10.20 6.08
C LEU A 24 0.65 -10.10 7.53
N SER A 25 1.41 -9.06 7.86
CA SER A 25 1.90 -8.81 9.23
C SER A 25 2.12 -7.31 9.45
N ASN A 26 2.32 -6.89 10.71
CA ASN A 26 2.70 -5.52 10.99
C ASN A 26 4.07 -5.22 10.37
N ALA A 27 4.22 -4.02 9.84
CA ALA A 27 5.51 -3.50 9.42
C ALA A 27 6.28 -2.94 10.62
N THR A 28 7.59 -3.01 10.56
CA THR A 28 8.53 -2.54 11.58
C THR A 28 9.59 -1.64 10.94
N PRO A 29 10.36 -0.84 11.68
CA PRO A 29 11.45 -0.04 11.12
C PRO A 29 12.47 -0.85 10.30
N ARG A 30 12.63 -2.16 10.57
CA ARG A 30 13.49 -3.06 9.78
C ARG A 30 13.01 -3.27 8.34
N ASP A 31 11.77 -2.94 8.07
CA ASP A 31 11.14 -3.11 6.75
C ASP A 31 11.31 -1.86 5.86
N ALA A 32 11.77 -0.73 6.42
CA ALA A 32 11.81 0.58 5.78
C ALA A 32 12.43 0.56 4.37
N ALA A 33 13.60 -0.04 4.21
CA ALA A 33 14.28 -0.10 2.91
C ALA A 33 13.49 -0.87 1.84
N ALA A 34 12.79 -1.93 2.22
CA ALA A 34 11.98 -2.68 1.27
C ALA A 34 10.68 -1.94 0.93
N LEU A 35 10.05 -1.27 1.90
CA LEU A 35 8.86 -0.44 1.68
C LEU A 35 9.19 0.77 0.81
N SER A 36 10.32 1.43 1.04
CA SER A 36 10.82 2.53 0.21
C SER A 36 10.95 2.12 -1.27
N LYS A 37 11.55 0.95 -1.55
CA LYS A 37 11.67 0.41 -2.91
C LYS A 37 10.30 0.18 -3.58
N ILE A 38 9.33 -0.37 -2.83
CA ILE A 38 7.97 -0.60 -3.34
C ILE A 38 7.29 0.75 -3.61
N HIS A 39 7.46 1.72 -2.70
CA HIS A 39 6.89 3.04 -2.83
C HIS A 39 7.46 3.78 -4.05
N ALA A 40 8.79 3.84 -4.18
CA ALA A 40 9.45 4.49 -5.31
C ALA A 40 9.07 3.89 -6.68
N ALA A 41 8.79 2.58 -6.73
CA ALA A 41 8.31 1.92 -7.94
C ALA A 41 6.82 2.17 -8.25
N SER A 42 6.07 2.74 -7.30
CA SER A 42 4.62 2.93 -7.40
C SER A 42 4.19 4.39 -7.50
N PHE A 43 5.02 5.32 -7.02
CA PHE A 43 4.71 6.75 -6.92
C PHE A 43 5.81 7.60 -7.56
N ARG A 44 5.42 8.75 -8.12
CA ARG A 44 6.34 9.69 -8.79
C ARG A 44 7.41 10.25 -7.83
N HIS A 45 7.01 10.53 -6.59
CA HIS A 45 7.90 10.97 -5.51
C HIS A 45 7.93 9.87 -4.45
N GLY A 46 8.96 9.03 -4.53
CA GLY A 46 9.16 7.95 -3.56
C GLY A 46 9.62 8.48 -2.22
N TRP A 47 9.12 7.88 -1.14
CA TRP A 47 9.68 8.11 0.19
C TRP A 47 10.97 7.31 0.36
N SER A 48 11.96 7.95 0.98
CA SER A 48 13.25 7.35 1.32
C SER A 48 13.14 6.33 2.47
N ASP A 49 14.18 5.53 2.64
CA ASP A 49 14.32 4.61 3.77
C ASP A 49 14.24 5.33 5.11
N GLY A 50 14.84 6.55 5.19
CA GLY A 50 14.80 7.38 6.39
C GLY A 50 13.41 7.88 6.74
N GLU A 51 12.60 8.27 5.73
CA GLU A 51 11.22 8.68 5.94
C GLU A 51 10.35 7.51 6.41
N PHE A 52 10.49 6.33 5.79
CA PHE A 52 9.80 5.14 6.26
C PHE A 52 10.22 4.76 7.68
N THR A 53 11.52 4.81 7.99
CA THR A 53 12.01 4.52 9.35
C THR A 53 11.37 5.46 10.36
N ARG A 54 11.33 6.78 10.07
CA ARG A 54 10.70 7.78 10.94
C ARG A 54 9.23 7.49 11.15
N PHE A 55 8.44 7.28 10.07
CA PHE A 55 7.04 6.93 10.17
C PHE A 55 6.81 5.67 11.02
N LEU A 56 7.57 4.61 10.79
CA LEU A 56 7.41 3.33 11.49
C LEU A 56 7.84 3.40 12.97
N MET A 57 8.52 4.44 13.39
CA MET A 57 8.87 4.73 14.80
C MET A 57 7.83 5.61 15.51
N GLU A 58 6.94 6.28 14.78
CA GLU A 58 5.89 7.11 15.37
C GLU A 58 4.81 6.23 16.02
N ARG A 59 4.43 6.53 17.28
CA ARG A 59 3.45 5.74 18.04
C ARG A 59 2.03 5.78 17.46
N ASN A 60 1.71 6.83 16.72
CA ASN A 60 0.42 7.03 16.07
C ASN A 60 0.40 6.57 14.61
N VAL A 61 1.44 5.89 14.15
CA VAL A 61 1.48 5.27 12.82
C VAL A 61 1.20 3.78 12.93
N VAL A 62 0.31 3.31 12.08
CA VAL A 62 -0.05 1.90 11.91
C VAL A 62 0.32 1.49 10.50
N ALA A 63 1.08 0.42 10.37
CA ALA A 63 1.48 -0.09 9.07
C ALA A 63 1.45 -1.62 9.03
N GLN A 64 1.01 -2.17 7.89
CA GLN A 64 1.10 -3.59 7.59
C GLN A 64 1.86 -3.80 6.27
N ARG A 65 2.51 -4.93 6.19
CA ARG A 65 3.24 -5.41 5.01
C ARG A 65 2.69 -6.74 4.53
N ALA A 66 2.88 -7.01 3.26
CA ALA A 66 2.64 -8.31 2.65
C ALA A 66 3.96 -8.93 2.20
N THR A 67 4.20 -10.19 2.54
CA THR A 67 5.41 -10.94 2.17
C THR A 67 5.06 -12.19 1.40
N LEU A 68 5.81 -12.47 0.34
CA LEU A 68 5.73 -13.71 -0.43
C LEU A 68 7.10 -14.41 -0.34
N GLY A 69 7.17 -15.50 0.42
CA GLY A 69 8.43 -16.08 0.82
C GLY A 69 9.27 -15.08 1.63
N ARG A 70 10.46 -14.73 1.14
CA ARG A 70 11.37 -13.75 1.79
C ARG A 70 11.21 -12.33 1.25
N SER A 71 10.37 -12.12 0.24
CA SER A 71 10.25 -10.83 -0.46
C SER A 71 9.03 -10.06 0.03
N GLN A 72 9.19 -8.78 0.30
CA GLN A 72 8.06 -7.87 0.53
C GLN A 72 7.41 -7.53 -0.82
N VAL A 73 6.09 -7.61 -0.87
CA VAL A 73 5.32 -7.48 -2.12
C VAL A 73 4.22 -6.41 -2.05
N GLY A 74 4.02 -5.81 -0.89
CA GLY A 74 3.07 -4.71 -0.71
C GLY A 74 3.04 -4.22 0.72
N PHE A 75 2.40 -3.07 0.92
CA PHE A 75 2.21 -2.47 2.24
C PHE A 75 1.01 -1.51 2.24
N ILE A 76 0.59 -1.15 3.44
CA ILE A 76 -0.34 -0.07 3.76
C ILE A 76 0.15 0.64 5.02
N ILE A 77 0.05 1.97 5.05
CA ILE A 77 0.46 2.79 6.19
C ILE A 77 -0.54 3.90 6.43
N SER A 78 -0.89 4.14 7.70
CA SER A 78 -1.78 5.21 8.15
C SER A 78 -1.22 5.92 9.37
N ARG A 79 -1.63 7.17 9.55
CA ARG A 79 -1.41 7.95 10.76
C ARG A 79 -2.74 8.17 11.48
N ILE A 80 -2.76 8.00 12.80
CA ILE A 80 -3.92 8.21 13.66
C ILE A 80 -3.80 9.59 14.33
N GLY A 81 -4.91 10.32 14.39
CA GLY A 81 -5.01 11.58 15.11
C GLY A 81 -6.48 11.92 15.43
N GLY A 82 -6.77 12.40 16.64
CA GLY A 82 -8.12 12.85 17.01
C GLY A 82 -9.23 11.80 16.93
N GLY A 83 -8.89 10.51 17.04
CA GLY A 83 -9.86 9.42 16.88
C GLY A 83 -10.18 9.04 15.41
N GLU A 84 -9.49 9.64 14.48
CA GLU A 84 -9.56 9.37 13.04
C GLU A 84 -8.20 8.87 12.54
N ALA A 85 -8.15 8.29 11.34
CA ALA A 85 -6.92 7.90 10.69
C ALA A 85 -6.88 8.38 9.23
N GLU A 86 -5.68 8.67 8.75
CA GLU A 86 -5.42 8.93 7.34
C GLU A 86 -4.55 7.82 6.75
N ILE A 87 -5.01 7.17 5.69
CA ILE A 87 -4.16 6.27 4.91
C ILE A 87 -3.21 7.12 4.08
N LEU A 88 -1.93 7.08 4.43
CA LEU A 88 -0.88 7.86 3.78
C LEU A 88 -0.42 7.20 2.48
N SER A 89 -0.36 5.85 2.45
CA SER A 89 0.06 5.12 1.25
C SER A 89 -0.38 3.66 1.26
N VAL A 90 -0.72 3.16 0.08
CA VAL A 90 -0.95 1.73 -0.22
C VAL A 90 -0.22 1.39 -1.50
N ALA A 91 0.63 0.39 -1.48
CA ALA A 91 1.31 -0.08 -2.68
C ALA A 91 1.45 -1.60 -2.71
N VAL A 92 1.37 -2.15 -3.93
CA VAL A 92 1.60 -3.56 -4.24
C VAL A 92 2.47 -3.63 -5.49
N ILE A 93 3.53 -4.45 -5.46
CA ILE A 93 4.41 -4.61 -6.61
C ILE A 93 3.62 -5.09 -7.84
N ARG A 94 4.04 -4.66 -9.02
CA ARG A 94 3.32 -4.90 -10.29
C ARG A 94 2.97 -6.38 -10.52
N SER A 95 3.88 -7.30 -10.18
CA SER A 95 3.68 -8.75 -10.36
C SER A 95 2.61 -9.37 -9.45
N GLN A 96 2.17 -8.66 -8.40
CA GLN A 96 1.14 -9.09 -7.45
C GLN A 96 -0.15 -8.26 -7.55
N GLN A 97 -0.20 -7.26 -8.43
CA GLN A 97 -1.44 -6.52 -8.72
C GLN A 97 -2.48 -7.39 -9.40
N GLY A 98 -3.76 -6.99 -9.31
CA GLY A 98 -4.88 -7.74 -9.89
C GLY A 98 -5.24 -9.04 -9.16
N ARG A 99 -4.49 -9.44 -8.12
CA ARG A 99 -4.69 -10.69 -7.34
C ARG A 99 -5.42 -10.48 -6.01
N GLY A 100 -6.01 -9.31 -5.79
CA GLY A 100 -6.75 -9.01 -4.56
C GLY A 100 -5.89 -8.65 -3.35
N LEU A 101 -4.55 -8.57 -3.47
CA LEU A 101 -3.65 -8.31 -2.35
C LEU A 101 -3.90 -6.94 -1.69
N ALA A 102 -4.11 -5.89 -2.48
CA ALA A 102 -4.44 -4.56 -1.95
C ALA A 102 -5.74 -4.57 -1.13
N ARG A 103 -6.75 -5.33 -1.57
CA ARG A 103 -8.01 -5.51 -0.81
C ARG A 103 -7.76 -6.21 0.52
N ARG A 104 -6.96 -7.28 0.53
CA ARG A 104 -6.60 -8.01 1.75
C ARG A 104 -5.85 -7.12 2.75
N LEU A 105 -4.85 -6.35 2.27
CA LEU A 105 -4.12 -5.37 3.08
C LEU A 105 -5.09 -4.33 3.67
N LEU A 106 -5.95 -3.75 2.84
CA LEU A 106 -6.92 -2.74 3.27
C LEU A 106 -7.90 -3.30 4.31
N THR A 107 -8.44 -4.51 4.09
CA THR A 107 -9.37 -5.15 5.04
C THR A 107 -8.71 -5.40 6.40
N LEU A 108 -7.50 -5.96 6.42
CA LEU A 108 -6.74 -6.17 7.65
C LEU A 108 -6.47 -4.84 8.37
N HIS A 109 -6.05 -3.83 7.61
CA HIS A 109 -5.70 -2.52 8.13
C HIS A 109 -6.89 -1.81 8.78
N LEU A 110 -8.04 -1.78 8.09
CA LEU A 110 -9.28 -1.20 8.62
C LEU A 110 -9.74 -1.92 9.90
N GLY A 111 -9.66 -3.25 9.94
CA GLY A 111 -9.93 -4.01 11.16
C GLY A 111 -8.97 -3.67 12.31
N ARG A 112 -7.69 -3.45 12.00
CA ARG A 112 -6.70 -3.03 13.00
C ARG A 112 -7.00 -1.62 13.53
N LEU A 113 -7.33 -0.67 12.65
CA LEU A 113 -7.69 0.70 13.04
C LEU A 113 -8.97 0.71 13.90
N ALA A 114 -10.00 -0.05 13.52
CA ALA A 114 -11.22 -0.20 14.33
C ALA A 114 -10.92 -0.76 15.73
N GLY A 115 -10.06 -1.79 15.82
CA GLY A 115 -9.59 -2.36 17.10
C GLY A 115 -8.77 -1.39 17.97
N LEU A 116 -8.26 -0.31 17.39
CA LEU A 116 -7.59 0.80 18.09
C LEU A 116 -8.54 1.95 18.44
N GLY A 117 -9.86 1.80 18.21
CA GLY A 117 -10.87 2.81 18.50
C GLY A 117 -10.96 3.94 17.48
N VAL A 118 -10.36 3.78 16.30
CA VAL A 118 -10.51 4.74 15.19
C VAL A 118 -11.95 4.71 14.68
N LYS A 119 -12.59 5.87 14.60
CA LYS A 119 -14.01 6.02 14.21
C LYS A 119 -14.18 6.22 12.71
N ALA A 120 -13.25 6.92 12.07
CA ALA A 120 -13.31 7.18 10.63
C ALA A 120 -11.91 7.14 10.02
N VAL A 121 -11.84 6.73 8.75
CA VAL A 121 -10.61 6.66 7.98
C VAL A 121 -10.75 7.52 6.72
N PHE A 122 -9.76 8.34 6.47
CA PHE A 122 -9.64 9.19 5.29
C PHE A 122 -8.50 8.74 4.40
N LEU A 123 -8.58 9.10 3.13
CA LEU A 123 -7.48 9.01 2.18
C LEU A 123 -7.67 10.01 1.04
N GLU A 124 -6.58 10.30 0.35
CA GLU A 124 -6.60 11.03 -0.91
C GLU A 124 -6.25 10.08 -2.07
N VAL A 125 -6.95 10.21 -3.19
CA VAL A 125 -6.69 9.42 -4.39
C VAL A 125 -6.85 10.28 -5.64
N ASP A 126 -5.96 10.10 -6.61
CA ASP A 126 -6.09 10.73 -7.92
C ASP A 126 -7.40 10.30 -8.59
N GLU A 127 -8.19 11.28 -9.09
CA GLU A 127 -9.48 11.02 -9.76
C GLU A 127 -9.34 10.12 -10.98
N ASP A 128 -8.17 10.08 -11.62
CA ASP A 128 -7.88 9.22 -12.76
C ASP A 128 -7.40 7.81 -12.34
N ASN A 129 -7.10 7.58 -11.07
CA ASN A 129 -6.72 6.27 -10.58
C ASN A 129 -7.93 5.34 -10.42
N ALA A 130 -8.54 4.95 -11.55
CA ALA A 130 -9.71 4.10 -11.56
C ALA A 130 -9.56 2.76 -10.80
N PRO A 131 -8.40 2.06 -10.83
CA PRO A 131 -8.21 0.85 -10.02
C PRO A 131 -8.29 1.12 -8.51
N ALA A 132 -7.64 2.17 -8.00
CA ALA A 132 -7.67 2.52 -6.58
C ALA A 132 -9.07 2.98 -6.14
N ARG A 133 -9.74 3.81 -6.96
CA ARG A 133 -11.12 4.24 -6.68
C ARG A 133 -12.08 3.06 -6.55
N ARG A 134 -11.98 2.05 -7.45
CA ARG A 134 -12.79 0.82 -7.34
C ARG A 134 -12.47 0.01 -6.08
N LEU A 135 -11.18 -0.05 -5.68
CA LEU A 135 -10.76 -0.69 -4.44
C LEU A 135 -11.44 -0.04 -3.23
N TYR A 136 -11.36 1.28 -3.13
CA TYR A 136 -11.89 2.03 -1.99
C TYR A 136 -13.42 2.04 -1.97
N ALA A 137 -14.09 2.21 -3.11
CA ALA A 137 -15.54 2.12 -3.20
C ALA A 137 -16.07 0.75 -2.70
N ARG A 138 -15.44 -0.36 -3.13
CA ARG A 138 -15.78 -1.71 -2.65
C ARG A 138 -15.48 -1.92 -1.17
N ALA A 139 -14.57 -1.15 -0.60
CA ALA A 139 -14.28 -1.14 0.84
C ALA A 139 -15.18 -0.18 1.62
N GLY A 140 -16.21 0.42 1.01
CA GLY A 140 -17.18 1.29 1.67
C GLY A 140 -16.73 2.73 1.90
N PHE A 141 -15.67 3.16 1.23
CA PHE A 141 -15.30 4.58 1.20
C PHE A 141 -16.24 5.36 0.29
N ARG A 142 -16.59 6.58 0.71
CA ARG A 142 -17.37 7.55 -0.06
C ARG A 142 -16.59 8.84 -0.24
N GLU A 143 -16.81 9.55 -1.32
CA GLU A 143 -16.23 10.86 -1.57
C GLU A 143 -16.85 11.89 -0.62
N VAL A 144 -16.00 12.69 0.01
CA VAL A 144 -16.41 13.77 0.92
C VAL A 144 -15.79 15.10 0.55
N GLY A 145 -14.91 15.16 -0.44
CA GLY A 145 -14.29 16.40 -0.91
C GLY A 145 -13.37 16.18 -2.11
N ARG A 146 -12.91 17.31 -2.66
CA ARG A 146 -11.97 17.36 -3.80
C ARG A 146 -10.95 18.44 -3.60
N ARG A 147 -9.72 18.20 -4.07
CA ARG A 147 -8.66 19.21 -4.18
C ARG A 147 -8.23 19.33 -5.64
N PRO A 148 -8.73 20.32 -6.38
CA PRO A 148 -8.31 20.55 -7.76
C PRO A 148 -6.82 20.90 -7.83
N GLY A 149 -6.13 20.41 -8.87
CA GLY A 149 -4.73 20.77 -9.10
C GLY A 149 -3.72 20.21 -8.11
N TYR A 150 -4.04 19.12 -7.41
CA TYR A 150 -3.21 18.57 -6.34
C TYR A 150 -2.06 17.68 -6.84
N TYR A 151 -2.32 16.85 -7.85
CA TYR A 151 -1.29 15.97 -8.43
C TYR A 151 -0.69 16.59 -9.70
N PRO A 152 0.62 16.92 -9.72
CA PRO A 152 1.27 17.37 -10.96
C PRO A 152 1.22 16.28 -12.02
N LYS A 153 0.76 16.62 -13.23
CA LYS A 153 0.83 15.75 -14.43
C LYS A 153 1.82 16.27 -15.44
N ASP A 154 2.35 15.35 -16.26
CA ASP A 154 3.15 15.73 -17.40
C ASP A 154 2.27 16.52 -18.38
N GLY A 155 2.76 17.68 -18.86
CA GLY A 155 2.01 18.57 -19.74
C GLY A 155 1.29 19.73 -19.06
N GLY A 156 1.52 20.00 -17.76
CA GLY A 156 1.07 21.22 -17.07
C GLY A 156 -0.37 21.19 -16.53
N GLN A 157 -1.13 20.13 -16.80
CA GLN A 157 -2.43 19.90 -16.15
C GLN A 157 -2.20 19.15 -14.84
N ALA A 158 -2.80 19.63 -13.75
CA ALA A 158 -2.75 18.95 -12.47
C ALA A 158 -4.04 18.14 -12.25
N ALA A 159 -3.92 16.91 -11.77
CA ALA A 159 -5.08 16.08 -11.46
C ALA A 159 -5.72 16.50 -10.14
N THR A 160 -7.02 16.25 -10.03
CA THR A 160 -7.79 16.44 -8.81
C THR A 160 -7.56 15.27 -7.86
N ALA A 161 -7.24 15.55 -6.60
CA ALA A 161 -7.34 14.57 -5.54
C ALA A 161 -8.78 14.47 -5.04
N LEU A 162 -9.33 13.26 -4.98
CA LEU A 162 -10.58 12.97 -4.31
C LEU A 162 -10.27 12.65 -2.85
N ILE A 163 -10.97 13.30 -1.92
CA ILE A 163 -10.92 12.98 -0.50
C ILE A 163 -12.01 11.95 -0.22
N LEU A 164 -11.60 10.76 0.20
CA LEU A 164 -12.51 9.67 0.52
C LEU A 164 -12.54 9.42 2.02
N ARG A 165 -13.71 9.08 2.55
CA ARG A 165 -13.94 8.76 3.96
C ARG A 165 -14.69 7.44 4.09
N ARG A 166 -14.35 6.68 5.12
CA ARG A 166 -15.12 5.53 5.61
C ARG A 166 -15.26 5.61 7.13
N ASP A 167 -16.48 5.48 7.63
CA ASP A 167 -16.75 5.31 9.05
C ASP A 167 -16.53 3.83 9.44
N LEU A 168 -15.91 3.57 10.59
CA LEU A 168 -15.61 2.22 11.09
C LEU A 168 -16.57 1.75 12.19
N VAL A 169 -17.37 2.66 12.72
CA VAL A 169 -18.41 2.42 13.74
C VAL A 169 -19.70 3.09 13.34
#